data_fb813e9852190d152039fca78672f5a6
#
_entry.id   fb813e9852190d152039fca78672f5a6
#
_cell.length_a   1.000
_cell.length_b   1.000
_cell.length_c   1.000
_cell.angle_alpha   90.00
_cell.angle_beta   90.00
_cell.angle_gamma   90.00
#
_symmetry.space_group_name_H-M   'P 1'
#
loop_
_entity.id
_entity.type
_entity.pdbx_description
1 polymer ?
#
loop_
_entity_poly.entity_id
_entity_poly.type
_entity_poly.pdbx_seq_one_letter_code
_entity_poly.pdbx_strand_id
1 'polypeptide(L)'
;MAHILIADDDELIAELASQTLIDAGHACGWVTSGEAAWNLLSTRRPDILLLDQDMPGMSGISLLRKLRGSERFYDLPVIMFTAMSGEDDEAQAIYAGAQDFVRKPYDPQVLTARVHRVLSRRLGRPQHVDLQTHLARSSGTYQDVVPAPRRVI
;
A
#
# COMPACT_ATOMS: atom_id res chain seq x y z
N MET A 1 9.13 -14.62 4.86
CA MET A 1 9.36 -13.97 3.55
C MET A 1 8.05 -13.44 3.00
N ALA A 2 8.05 -12.21 2.53
CA ALA A 2 6.89 -11.59 1.93
C ALA A 2 7.10 -11.40 0.42
N HIS A 3 6.00 -11.31 -0.31
CA HIS A 3 6.01 -10.94 -1.73
C HIS A 3 5.67 -9.46 -1.84
N ILE A 4 6.56 -8.69 -2.42
CA ILE A 4 6.48 -7.24 -2.49
C ILE A 4 6.42 -6.81 -3.94
N LEU A 5 5.47 -5.95 -4.28
CA LEU A 5 5.42 -5.31 -5.58
C LEU A 5 5.76 -3.84 -5.43
N ILE A 6 6.63 -3.34 -6.30
CA ILE A 6 6.97 -1.92 -6.36
C ILE A 6 6.43 -1.35 -7.66
N ALA A 7 5.76 -0.22 -7.60
CA ALA A 7 5.33 0.53 -8.77
C ALA A 7 6.01 1.89 -8.74
N ASP A 8 6.94 2.12 -9.67
CA ASP A 8 7.74 3.34 -9.75
C ASP A 8 8.22 3.51 -11.18
N ASP A 9 7.98 4.67 -11.79
CA ASP A 9 8.38 4.93 -13.18
C ASP A 9 9.89 5.13 -13.34
N ASP A 10 10.61 5.35 -12.25
CA ASP A 10 12.07 5.40 -12.27
C ASP A 10 12.62 3.99 -12.05
N GLU A 11 13.05 3.35 -13.14
CA GLU A 11 13.53 1.98 -13.09
C GLU A 11 14.71 1.78 -12.15
N LEU A 12 15.61 2.76 -12.09
CA LEU A 12 16.77 2.65 -11.22
C LEU A 12 16.35 2.63 -9.74
N ILE A 13 15.44 3.51 -9.37
CA ILE A 13 14.93 3.56 -8.00
C ILE A 13 14.19 2.25 -7.67
N ALA A 14 13.35 1.78 -8.59
CA ALA A 14 12.61 0.54 -8.40
C ALA A 14 13.55 -0.65 -8.21
N GLU A 15 14.59 -0.72 -9.03
CA GLU A 15 15.57 -1.80 -8.95
C GLU A 15 16.35 -1.75 -7.65
N LEU A 16 16.79 -0.57 -7.23
CA LEU A 16 17.53 -0.42 -5.97
C LEU A 16 16.66 -0.77 -4.77
N ALA A 17 15.42 -0.32 -4.75
CA ALA A 17 14.49 -0.65 -3.67
C ALA A 17 14.20 -2.15 -3.65
N SER A 18 14.01 -2.75 -4.82
CA SER A 18 13.82 -4.18 -4.94
C SER A 18 15.01 -4.95 -4.36
N GLN A 19 16.22 -4.55 -4.72
CA GLN A 19 17.41 -5.22 -4.22
C GLN A 19 17.53 -5.09 -2.69
N THR A 20 17.23 -3.91 -2.16
CA THR A 20 17.22 -3.70 -0.71
C THR A 20 16.31 -4.70 0.00
N LEU A 21 15.12 -4.92 -0.54
CA LEU A 21 14.13 -5.79 0.08
C LEU A 21 14.44 -7.27 -0.15
N ILE A 22 15.01 -7.61 -1.29
CA ILE A 22 15.51 -8.97 -1.56
C ILE A 22 16.62 -9.31 -0.57
N ASP A 23 17.54 -8.39 -0.33
CA ASP A 23 18.61 -8.60 0.64
C ASP A 23 18.08 -8.75 2.07
N ALA A 24 16.91 -8.20 2.34
CA ALA A 24 16.25 -8.36 3.64
C ALA A 24 15.42 -9.66 3.73
N GLY A 25 15.45 -10.50 2.71
CA GLY A 25 14.81 -11.81 2.75
C GLY A 25 13.45 -11.92 2.09
N HIS A 26 13.05 -10.92 1.29
CA HIS A 26 11.75 -10.92 0.63
C HIS A 26 11.86 -11.26 -0.86
N ALA A 27 10.75 -11.69 -1.44
CA ALA A 27 10.62 -11.76 -2.89
C ALA A 27 10.06 -10.42 -3.36
N CYS A 28 10.65 -9.86 -4.40
CA CYS A 28 10.28 -8.53 -4.85
C CYS A 28 10.32 -8.43 -6.36
N GLY A 29 9.28 -7.81 -6.92
CA GLY A 29 9.24 -7.45 -8.33
C GLY A 29 8.81 -6.00 -8.46
N TRP A 30 8.95 -5.43 -9.67
CA TRP A 30 8.55 -4.05 -9.87
C TRP A 30 7.98 -3.83 -11.27
N VAL A 31 7.16 -2.81 -11.37
CA VAL A 31 6.56 -2.32 -12.61
C VAL A 31 6.76 -0.82 -12.67
N THR A 32 6.56 -0.22 -13.86
CA THR A 32 6.89 1.18 -14.08
C THR A 32 5.70 2.08 -14.31
N SER A 33 4.49 1.57 -14.10
CA SER A 33 3.28 2.40 -14.22
C SER A 33 2.18 1.88 -13.32
N GLY A 34 1.21 2.76 -13.04
CA GLY A 34 0.04 2.36 -12.28
C GLY A 34 -0.82 1.34 -13.02
N GLU A 35 -0.93 1.48 -14.32
CA GLU A 35 -1.67 0.54 -15.15
C GLU A 35 -1.04 -0.85 -15.12
N ALA A 36 0.29 -0.91 -15.25
CA ALA A 36 0.99 -2.19 -15.16
C ALA A 36 0.82 -2.84 -13.79
N ALA A 37 0.85 -2.02 -12.73
CA ALA A 37 0.60 -2.52 -11.38
C ALA A 37 -0.81 -3.10 -11.26
N TRP A 38 -1.81 -2.37 -11.71
CA TRP A 38 -3.19 -2.83 -11.67
C TRP A 38 -3.38 -4.15 -12.42
N ASN A 39 -2.79 -4.24 -13.61
CA ASN A 39 -2.90 -5.45 -14.41
C ASN A 39 -2.22 -6.64 -13.75
N LEU A 40 -1.06 -6.42 -13.14
CA LEU A 40 -0.36 -7.50 -12.46
C LEU A 40 -1.11 -7.94 -11.21
N LEU A 41 -1.70 -7.00 -10.47
CA LEU A 41 -2.46 -7.30 -9.27
C LEU A 41 -3.67 -8.20 -9.56
N SER A 42 -4.25 -8.10 -10.76
CA SER A 42 -5.39 -8.93 -11.12
C SER A 42 -5.01 -10.40 -11.29
N THR A 43 -3.74 -10.70 -11.49
CA THR A 43 -3.26 -12.08 -11.63
C THR A 43 -2.53 -12.57 -10.40
N ARG A 44 -2.00 -11.67 -9.59
CA ARG A 44 -1.14 -12.06 -8.47
C ARG A 44 -1.19 -11.01 -7.37
N ARG A 45 -1.66 -11.39 -6.21
CA ARG A 45 -1.74 -10.48 -5.06
C ARG A 45 -0.43 -10.52 -4.26
N PRO A 46 0.27 -9.39 -4.12
CA PRO A 46 1.43 -9.32 -3.23
C PRO A 46 0.97 -9.19 -1.78
N ASP A 47 1.91 -9.31 -0.86
CA ASP A 47 1.65 -9.07 0.56
C ASP A 47 1.65 -7.58 0.87
N ILE A 48 2.38 -6.79 0.08
CA ILE A 48 2.46 -5.35 0.25
C ILE A 48 2.82 -4.70 -1.09
N LEU A 49 2.32 -3.50 -1.32
CA LEU A 49 2.62 -2.68 -2.49
C LEU A 49 3.37 -1.42 -2.05
N LEU A 50 4.51 -1.16 -2.67
CA LEU A 50 5.21 0.12 -2.56
C LEU A 50 4.86 0.93 -3.80
N LEU A 51 4.35 2.14 -3.62
CA LEU A 51 3.69 2.86 -4.69
C LEU A 51 4.19 4.30 -4.77
N ASP A 52 4.80 4.65 -5.90
CA ASP A 52 5.22 6.00 -6.19
C ASP A 52 4.02 6.86 -6.59
N GLN A 53 4.04 8.12 -6.23
CA GLN A 53 2.98 9.06 -6.60
C GLN A 53 3.13 9.56 -8.04
N ASP A 54 4.33 9.92 -8.43
CA ASP A 54 4.55 10.62 -9.70
C ASP A 54 4.83 9.64 -10.83
N MET A 55 3.75 9.12 -11.41
CA MET A 55 3.82 8.21 -12.54
C MET A 55 2.97 8.75 -13.68
N PRO A 56 3.43 8.60 -14.94
CA PRO A 56 2.62 9.01 -16.09
C PRO A 56 1.31 8.25 -16.14
N GLY A 57 0.24 8.94 -16.54
CA GLY A 57 -1.08 8.33 -16.61
C GLY A 57 -1.71 8.25 -15.23
N MET A 58 -1.77 7.06 -14.66
CA MET A 58 -2.37 6.85 -13.35
C MET A 58 -1.37 7.20 -12.25
N SER A 59 -1.69 8.20 -11.43
CA SER A 59 -0.86 8.55 -10.28
C SER A 59 -0.97 7.51 -9.16
N GLY A 60 -0.04 7.54 -8.21
CA GLY A 60 -0.07 6.63 -7.08
C GLY A 60 -1.34 6.73 -6.27
N ILE A 61 -1.77 7.95 -5.95
CA ILE A 61 -3.00 8.14 -5.16
C ILE A 61 -4.23 7.67 -5.96
N SER A 62 -4.25 7.88 -7.27
CA SER A 62 -5.34 7.38 -8.11
C SER A 62 -5.43 5.86 -8.06
N LEU A 63 -4.30 5.18 -8.16
CA LEU A 63 -4.27 3.73 -8.02
C LEU A 63 -4.69 3.30 -6.61
N LEU A 64 -4.20 3.98 -5.60
CA LEU A 64 -4.56 3.66 -4.22
C LEU A 64 -6.07 3.76 -4.00
N ARG A 65 -6.70 4.83 -4.48
CA ARG A 65 -8.14 4.97 -4.38
C ARG A 65 -8.88 3.86 -5.10
N LYS A 66 -8.39 3.48 -6.27
CA LYS A 66 -8.96 2.37 -7.04
C LYS A 66 -8.85 1.06 -6.27
N LEU A 67 -7.73 0.82 -5.64
CA LEU A 67 -7.54 -0.37 -4.80
C LEU A 67 -8.50 -0.36 -3.61
N ARG A 68 -8.64 0.75 -2.94
CA ARG A 68 -9.52 0.85 -1.77
C ARG A 68 -11.00 0.70 -2.13
N GLY A 69 -11.38 0.98 -3.36
CA GLY A 69 -12.73 0.73 -3.85
C GLY A 69 -12.95 -0.66 -4.40
N SER A 70 -11.95 -1.52 -4.38
CA SER A 70 -12.03 -2.87 -4.92
C SER A 70 -12.23 -3.90 -3.82
N GLU A 71 -13.17 -4.82 -4.01
CA GLU A 71 -13.39 -5.89 -3.05
C GLU A 71 -12.15 -6.77 -2.85
N ARG A 72 -11.33 -6.89 -3.90
CA ARG A 72 -10.15 -7.74 -3.83
C ARG A 72 -8.99 -7.07 -3.12
N PHE A 73 -8.92 -5.73 -3.14
CA PHE A 73 -7.72 -5.02 -2.72
C PHE A 73 -7.96 -3.92 -1.68
N TYR A 74 -9.19 -3.80 -1.16
CA TYR A 74 -9.46 -2.74 -0.19
C TYR A 74 -8.56 -2.84 1.05
N ASP A 75 -8.07 -4.03 1.35
CA ASP A 75 -7.22 -4.27 2.52
C ASP A 75 -5.75 -4.57 2.18
N LEU A 76 -5.37 -4.41 0.91
CA LEU A 76 -3.97 -4.60 0.52
C LEU A 76 -3.10 -3.55 1.19
N PRO A 77 -2.06 -3.96 1.95
CA PRO A 77 -1.14 -2.98 2.53
C PRO A 77 -0.40 -2.20 1.46
N VAL A 78 -0.39 -0.88 1.59
CA VAL A 78 0.29 0.01 0.65
C VAL A 78 1.15 1.00 1.42
N ILE A 79 2.40 1.12 1.02
CA ILE A 79 3.30 2.19 1.47
C ILE A 79 3.51 3.12 0.29
N MET A 80 3.24 4.41 0.48
CA MET A 80 3.59 5.41 -0.53
C MET A 80 5.09 5.66 -0.47
N PHE A 81 5.74 5.55 -1.62
CA PHE A 81 7.20 5.59 -1.73
C PHE A 81 7.54 6.64 -2.80
N THR A 82 7.77 7.87 -2.38
CA THR A 82 7.73 8.97 -3.32
C THR A 82 8.61 10.16 -2.92
N ALA A 83 8.93 10.98 -3.91
CA ALA A 83 9.64 12.24 -3.71
C ALA A 83 8.73 13.35 -3.19
N MET A 84 7.42 13.12 -3.05
CA MET A 84 6.50 14.10 -2.47
C MET A 84 7.04 14.57 -1.12
N SER A 85 6.96 15.86 -0.89
CA SER A 85 7.43 16.46 0.35
C SER A 85 6.35 17.36 0.93
N GLY A 86 6.30 17.47 2.25
CA GLY A 86 5.31 18.29 2.91
C GLY A 86 4.30 17.45 3.67
N GLU A 87 3.78 18.03 4.74
CA GLU A 87 2.84 17.35 5.62
C GLU A 87 1.51 17.07 4.92
N ASP A 88 1.09 17.98 4.05
CA ASP A 88 -0.17 17.83 3.33
C ASP A 88 -0.15 16.64 2.39
N ASP A 89 0.97 16.41 1.72
CA ASP A 89 1.12 15.27 0.81
C ASP A 89 1.09 13.95 1.57
N GLU A 90 1.77 13.90 2.70
CA GLU A 90 1.79 12.72 3.55
C GLU A 90 0.40 12.45 4.14
N ALA A 91 -0.25 13.49 4.66
CA ALA A 91 -1.59 13.38 5.21
C ALA A 91 -2.58 12.91 4.13
N GLN A 92 -2.45 13.41 2.92
CA GLN A 92 -3.32 13.03 1.81
C GLN A 92 -3.15 11.55 1.46
N ALA A 93 -1.91 11.06 1.46
CA ALA A 93 -1.63 9.65 1.18
C ALA A 93 -2.25 8.74 2.25
N ILE A 94 -2.08 9.09 3.52
CA ILE A 94 -2.65 8.33 4.63
C ILE A 94 -4.17 8.39 4.59
N TYR A 95 -4.74 9.55 4.32
CA TYR A 95 -6.19 9.69 4.19
C TYR A 95 -6.75 8.85 3.05
N ALA A 96 -6.01 8.73 1.95
CA ALA A 96 -6.43 7.90 0.83
C ALA A 96 -6.32 6.40 1.11
N GLY A 97 -5.70 6.02 2.22
CA GLY A 97 -5.67 4.65 2.67
C GLY A 97 -4.31 3.97 2.65
N ALA A 98 -3.22 4.74 2.57
CA ALA A 98 -1.88 4.18 2.72
C ALA A 98 -1.61 3.83 4.19
N GLN A 99 -0.93 2.73 4.43
CA GLN A 99 -0.54 2.34 5.78
C GLN A 99 0.69 3.10 6.26
N ASP A 100 1.51 3.56 5.34
CA ASP A 100 2.71 4.29 5.71
C ASP A 100 3.23 5.08 4.50
N PHE A 101 4.29 5.83 4.72
CA PHE A 101 4.86 6.75 3.75
C PHE A 101 6.37 6.74 3.91
N VAL A 102 7.10 6.60 2.80
CA VAL A 102 8.56 6.65 2.78
C VAL A 102 8.98 7.67 1.73
N ARG A 103 9.80 8.63 2.12
CA ARG A 103 10.27 9.68 1.22
C ARG A 103 11.54 9.28 0.49
N LYS A 104 11.63 9.69 -0.77
CA LYS A 104 12.86 9.59 -1.55
C LYS A 104 13.71 10.84 -1.33
N PRO A 105 15.04 10.75 -1.29
CA PRO A 105 15.80 9.51 -1.29
C PRO A 105 15.62 8.76 0.01
N TYR A 106 15.54 7.45 -0.04
CA TYR A 106 15.28 6.65 1.13
C TYR A 106 16.56 6.09 1.73
N ASP A 107 16.50 5.84 3.03
CA ASP A 107 17.52 5.06 3.73
C ASP A 107 17.10 3.60 3.64
N PRO A 108 17.96 2.69 3.15
CA PRO A 108 17.59 1.27 3.05
C PRO A 108 17.11 0.65 4.35
N GLN A 109 17.68 1.06 5.47
CA GLN A 109 17.26 0.56 6.77
C GLN A 109 15.87 1.04 7.15
N VAL A 110 15.56 2.30 6.82
CA VAL A 110 14.22 2.87 7.06
C VAL A 110 13.20 2.17 6.19
N LEU A 111 13.49 1.98 4.92
CA LEU A 111 12.58 1.27 4.02
C LEU A 111 12.26 -0.13 4.54
N THR A 112 13.29 -0.88 4.87
CA THR A 112 13.14 -2.24 5.39
C THR A 112 12.33 -2.26 6.68
N ALA A 113 12.62 -1.33 7.60
CA ALA A 113 11.91 -1.25 8.87
C ALA A 113 10.43 -0.91 8.68
N ARG A 114 10.11 0.01 7.75
CA ARG A 114 8.73 0.38 7.49
C ARG A 114 7.94 -0.78 6.88
N VAL A 115 8.55 -1.50 5.95
CA VAL A 115 7.94 -2.69 5.37
C VAL A 115 7.65 -3.73 6.45
N HIS A 116 8.62 -4.02 7.30
CA HIS A 116 8.43 -4.99 8.38
C HIS A 116 7.35 -4.55 9.36
N ARG A 117 7.28 -3.26 9.66
CA ARG A 117 6.26 -2.74 10.57
C ARG A 117 4.85 -2.93 10.01
N VAL A 118 4.68 -2.62 8.72
CA VAL A 118 3.38 -2.77 8.08
C VAL A 118 2.98 -4.23 8.00
N LEU A 119 3.90 -5.12 7.63
CA LEU A 119 3.64 -6.55 7.56
C LEU A 119 3.30 -7.14 8.94
N SER A 120 3.98 -6.69 9.99
CA SER A 120 3.72 -7.15 11.35
C SER A 120 2.33 -6.73 11.83
N ARG A 121 1.94 -5.50 11.55
CA ARG A 121 0.62 -4.99 11.93
C ARG A 121 -0.49 -5.77 11.25
N ARG A 122 -0.25 -6.20 10.02
CA ARG A 122 -1.22 -6.98 9.26
C ARG A 122 -1.61 -8.26 9.99
N LEU A 123 -0.67 -8.89 10.68
CA LEU A 123 -0.93 -10.15 11.37
C LEU A 123 -1.74 -9.99 12.65
N GLY A 124 -1.67 -8.83 13.27
CA GLY A 124 -2.30 -8.63 14.57
C GLY A 124 -3.49 -7.69 14.60
N ARG A 125 -3.89 -7.12 13.48
CA ARG A 125 -4.93 -6.08 13.46
C ARG A 125 -5.82 -6.21 12.24
N PRO A 126 -7.06 -5.68 12.35
CA PRO A 126 -7.93 -5.58 11.18
C PRO A 126 -7.27 -4.74 10.09
N GLN A 127 -7.54 -5.10 8.87
CA GLN A 127 -7.02 -4.38 7.72
C GLN A 127 -7.71 -3.03 7.58
N HIS A 128 -7.06 -2.13 6.83
CA HIS A 128 -7.70 -0.88 6.44
C HIS A 128 -8.97 -1.17 5.66
N VAL A 129 -10.01 -0.41 5.93
CA VAL A 129 -11.31 -0.57 5.28
C VAL A 129 -11.57 0.67 4.47
N ASP A 130 -12.00 0.51 3.22
CA ASP A 130 -12.28 1.65 2.36
C ASP A 130 -13.47 2.46 2.86
N LEU A 131 -13.64 3.66 2.30
CA LEU A 131 -14.67 4.57 2.75
C LEU A 131 -16.08 4.00 2.60
N GLN A 132 -16.35 3.33 1.49
CA GLN A 132 -17.67 2.77 1.25
C GLN A 132 -18.02 1.71 2.27
N THR A 133 -17.10 0.81 2.54
CA THR A 133 -17.28 -0.23 3.53
C THR A 133 -17.48 0.36 4.91
N HIS A 134 -16.69 1.38 5.23
CA HIS A 134 -16.82 2.07 6.51
C HIS A 134 -18.18 2.72 6.67
N LEU A 135 -18.67 3.40 5.65
CA LEU A 135 -19.98 4.03 5.67
C LEU A 135 -21.10 2.99 5.80
N ALA A 136 -20.98 1.86 5.11
CA ALA A 136 -21.96 0.80 5.22
C ALA A 136 -22.03 0.25 6.65
N ARG A 137 -20.90 0.09 7.30
CA ARG A 137 -20.85 -0.34 8.70
C ARG A 137 -21.46 0.70 9.64
N SER A 138 -21.29 1.97 9.32
CA SER A 138 -21.79 3.07 10.14
C SER A 138 -23.29 3.29 9.98
N SER A 139 -23.92 2.68 8.99
CA SER A 139 -25.33 2.92 8.69
C SER A 139 -26.30 2.17 9.63
N GLY A 140 -25.78 1.50 10.63
CA GLY A 140 -26.59 0.75 11.57
C GLY A 140 -26.56 -0.74 11.35
N THR A 141 -26.45 -1.15 10.11
CA THR A 141 -26.38 -2.58 9.77
C THR A 141 -25.16 -3.23 10.40
N TYR A 142 -24.07 -2.49 10.43
CA TYR A 142 -22.86 -2.97 11.02
C TYR A 142 -22.98 -3.25 12.52
N GLN A 143 -23.73 -2.43 13.21
CA GLN A 143 -23.87 -2.56 14.65
C GLN A 143 -24.50 -3.88 15.08
N ASP A 144 -25.28 -4.43 14.21
CA ASP A 144 -25.92 -5.71 14.51
C ASP A 144 -24.98 -6.87 14.31
N VAL A 145 -23.92 -6.62 13.57
CA VAL A 145 -23.02 -7.67 13.20
C VAL A 145 -21.81 -7.71 14.08
N VAL A 146 -21.53 -6.62 14.63
CA VAL A 146 -20.31 -6.49 15.22
C VAL A 146 -20.01 -7.07 16.44
N PRO A 147 -19.72 -7.04 16.42
CA PRO A 147 -18.83 -7.07 17.06
C PRO A 147 -17.64 -7.08 16.77
N ALA A 148 -17.75 -6.64 16.50
CA ALA A 148 -16.81 -6.58 16.34
C ALA A 148 -15.96 -6.57 15.93
N PRO A 149 -16.04 -6.47 15.82
CA PRO A 149 -15.12 -6.52 15.32
C PRO A 149 -14.35 -6.47 15.04
N ARG A 150 -14.66 -6.30 14.84
CA ARG A 150 -14.05 -6.36 14.51
C ARG A 150 -13.18 -6.48 14.33
N ARG A 151 -13.56 -6.43 14.37
CA ARG A 151 -12.83 -6.59 14.28
C ARG A 151 -11.96 -6.73 14.57
N VAL A 152 -12.24 -6.49 14.88
CA VAL A 152 -11.53 -6.68 15.13
C VAL A 152 -11.04 -7.10 15.32
N ILE A 153 -11.44 -7.09 15.34
CA ILE A 153 -11.08 -7.56 15.66
C ILE A 153 -10.76 -7.98 15.84
#